data_bc7d9f01b714047a7c7ddb950fef5328
#
_entry.id   bc7d9f01b714047a7c7ddb950fef5328
#
_cell.length_a   1.000
_cell.length_b   1.000
_cell.length_c   1.000
_cell.angle_alpha   90.00
_cell.angle_beta   90.00
_cell.angle_gamma   90.00
#
_symmetry.space_group_name_H-M   'P 1'
#
loop_
_entity.id
_entity.type
_entity.pdbx_description
1 polymer ?
#
loop_
_entity_poly.entity_id
_entity_poly.type
_entity_poly.pdbx_seq_one_letter_code
_entity_poly.pdbx_strand_id
1 'polypeptide(L)'
;FVVKETQLGILADLGTLQRLPKLIPEGLARELVYTSRKMLADEALSSGFVNAVYPDQESLLAAVMVVAKSIAANSPLVVAGTKEMLTYGRNHGVDDGLNYTATWQGGMFRMADLGEAMSAAQERRDGDYASLETLDFKM
;
A
#
# COMPACT_ATOMS: atom_id res chain seq x y z
N PHE A 1 16.43 9.55 0.78
CA PHE A 1 15.27 10.32 0.30
C PHE A 1 15.50 11.80 0.52
N VAL A 2 14.87 12.65 -0.30
CA VAL A 2 14.97 14.12 -0.15
C VAL A 2 13.80 14.79 -0.87
N VAL A 3 13.27 15.86 -0.25
CA VAL A 3 12.31 16.79 -0.87
C VAL A 3 13.10 18.04 -1.25
N LYS A 4 13.37 18.23 -2.54
CA LYS A 4 14.32 19.26 -3.05
C LYS A 4 13.67 20.61 -3.37
N GLU A 5 12.39 20.65 -3.52
CA GLU A 5 11.62 21.76 -4.09
C GLU A 5 11.86 23.06 -3.32
N THR A 6 11.92 23.01 -2.00
CA THR A 6 12.18 24.19 -1.17
C THR A 6 13.55 24.83 -1.48
N GLN A 7 14.59 24.02 -1.75
CA GLN A 7 15.89 24.54 -2.19
C GLN A 7 15.87 25.13 -3.61
N LEU A 8 14.93 24.65 -4.44
CA LEU A 8 14.76 25.12 -5.82
C LEU A 8 13.85 26.36 -5.91
N GLY A 9 13.31 26.83 -4.79
CA GLY A 9 12.43 27.99 -4.74
C GLY A 9 11.03 27.72 -5.29
N ILE A 10 10.60 26.45 -5.32
CA ILE A 10 9.26 26.04 -5.78
C ILE A 10 8.56 25.22 -4.69
N LEU A 11 7.24 25.09 -4.81
CA LEU A 11 6.45 24.24 -3.94
C LEU A 11 6.42 22.80 -4.47
N ALA A 12 6.56 21.80 -3.58
CA ALA A 12 6.39 20.40 -3.95
C ALA A 12 4.91 20.12 -4.33
N ASP A 13 4.68 19.70 -5.56
CA ASP A 13 3.36 19.70 -6.20
C ASP A 13 2.74 18.30 -6.40
N LEU A 14 3.54 17.24 -6.60
CA LEU A 14 3.04 15.89 -6.94
C LEU A 14 2.42 15.12 -5.74
N GLY A 15 1.90 15.84 -4.76
CA GLY A 15 1.24 15.29 -3.59
C GLY A 15 2.17 14.89 -2.45
N THR A 16 3.45 15.31 -2.49
CA THR A 16 4.42 15.08 -1.41
C THR A 16 3.92 15.69 -0.10
N LEU A 17 3.47 16.95 -0.13
CA LEU A 17 3.02 17.67 1.07
C LEU A 17 1.72 17.10 1.67
N GLN A 18 0.90 16.44 0.86
CA GLN A 18 -0.36 15.83 1.28
C GLN A 18 -0.18 14.39 1.79
N ARG A 19 0.87 13.68 1.34
CA ARG A 19 1.07 12.26 1.65
C ARG A 19 2.13 12.03 2.72
N LEU A 20 3.24 12.77 2.68
CA LEU A 20 4.35 12.56 3.60
C LEU A 20 3.95 12.67 5.08
N PRO A 21 3.15 13.68 5.53
CA PRO A 21 2.71 13.77 6.92
C PRO A 21 1.76 12.66 7.37
N LYS A 22 1.23 11.85 6.42
CA LYS A 22 0.41 10.66 6.72
C LYS A 22 1.24 9.38 6.84
N LEU A 23 2.52 9.43 6.52
CA LEU A 23 3.43 8.28 6.55
C LEU A 23 4.42 8.35 7.71
N ILE A 24 4.85 9.57 8.09
CA ILE A 24 5.83 9.82 9.14
C ILE A 24 5.33 10.91 10.09
N PRO A 25 5.90 11.04 11.30
CA PRO A 25 5.53 12.11 12.23
C PRO A 25 5.58 13.49 11.57
N GLU A 26 4.56 14.32 11.80
CA GLU A 26 4.40 15.61 11.13
C GLU A 26 5.59 16.54 11.36
N GLY A 27 6.17 16.54 12.57
CA GLY A 27 7.36 17.34 12.87
C GLY A 27 8.55 16.96 11.99
N LEU A 28 8.78 15.66 11.78
CA LEU A 28 9.84 15.17 10.90
C LEU A 28 9.54 15.50 9.43
N ALA A 29 8.28 15.34 8.99
CA ALA A 29 7.88 15.72 7.64
C ALA A 29 8.16 17.21 7.35
N ARG A 30 7.81 18.10 8.29
CA ARG A 30 8.08 19.55 8.20
C ARG A 30 9.58 19.86 8.15
N GLU A 31 10.37 19.24 9.02
CA GLU A 31 11.83 19.41 9.03
C GLU A 31 12.44 19.01 7.68
N LEU A 32 12.11 17.82 7.17
CA LEU A 32 12.63 17.33 5.89
C LEU A 32 12.27 18.25 4.71
N VAL A 33 11.03 18.73 4.67
CA VAL A 33 10.57 19.61 3.59
C VAL A 33 11.19 21.01 3.70
N TYR A 34 11.26 21.58 4.91
CA TYR A 34 11.76 22.94 5.07
C TYR A 34 13.27 23.05 4.87
N THR A 35 14.02 22.04 5.32
CA THR A 35 15.48 22.02 5.23
C THR A 35 16.00 21.39 3.94
N SER A 36 15.19 20.61 3.25
CA SER A 36 15.57 19.75 2.12
C SER A 36 16.79 18.85 2.45
N ARG A 37 16.97 18.52 3.74
CA ARG A 37 18.00 17.57 4.13
C ARG A 37 17.68 16.15 3.65
N LYS A 38 18.72 15.34 3.56
CA LYS A 38 18.55 13.93 3.22
C LYS A 38 18.01 13.15 4.43
N MET A 39 17.04 12.29 4.20
CA MET A 39 16.65 11.20 5.08
C MET A 39 17.42 9.95 4.65
N LEU A 40 18.21 9.38 5.54
CA LEU A 40 18.98 8.15 5.30
C LEU A 40 18.10 6.92 5.56
N ALA A 41 18.62 5.73 5.23
CA ALA A 41 17.85 4.48 5.29
C ALA A 41 17.42 4.15 6.73
N ASP A 42 18.29 4.31 7.71
CA ASP A 42 17.99 4.02 9.13
C ASP A 42 16.91 4.95 9.69
N GLU A 43 16.95 6.23 9.33
CA GLU A 43 15.91 7.20 9.72
C GLU A 43 14.59 6.89 9.02
N ALA A 44 14.63 6.49 7.75
CA ALA A 44 13.44 6.07 7.01
C ALA A 44 12.79 4.83 7.63
N LEU A 45 13.60 3.87 8.11
CA LEU A 45 13.11 2.70 8.81
C LEU A 45 12.52 3.05 10.18
N SER A 46 13.26 3.81 10.99
CA SER A 46 12.83 4.18 12.34
C SER A 46 11.59 5.08 12.37
N SER A 47 11.40 5.89 11.32
CA SER A 47 10.22 6.75 11.18
C SER A 47 8.99 6.04 10.57
N GLY A 48 9.14 4.80 10.09
CA GLY A 48 8.07 4.06 9.42
C GLY A 48 7.86 4.47 7.96
N PHE A 49 8.77 5.24 7.36
CA PHE A 49 8.69 5.61 5.95
C PHE A 49 8.94 4.42 5.01
N VAL A 50 9.81 3.50 5.41
CA VAL A 50 10.03 2.20 4.75
C VAL A 50 9.82 1.06 5.73
N ASN A 51 9.38 -0.10 5.23
CA ASN A 51 9.09 -1.27 6.06
C ASN A 51 10.34 -2.05 6.45
N ALA A 52 11.39 -1.99 5.63
CA ALA A 52 12.65 -2.69 5.85
C ALA A 52 13.80 -2.02 5.09
N VAL A 53 15.02 -2.30 5.52
CA VAL A 53 16.27 -1.91 4.85
C VAL A 53 17.13 -3.16 4.70
N TYR A 54 17.79 -3.27 3.56
CA TYR A 54 18.64 -4.42 3.22
C TYR A 54 20.04 -3.95 2.86
N PRO A 55 21.08 -4.78 3.09
CA PRO A 55 22.46 -4.39 2.88
C PRO A 55 22.81 -4.17 1.40
N ASP A 56 22.10 -4.83 0.49
CA ASP A 56 22.35 -4.77 -0.95
C ASP A 56 21.08 -5.01 -1.78
N GLN A 57 21.19 -4.81 -3.08
CA GLN A 57 20.08 -4.95 -4.02
C GLN A 57 19.60 -6.40 -4.15
N GLU A 58 20.50 -7.37 -4.07
CA GLU A 58 20.14 -8.80 -4.21
C GLU A 58 19.26 -9.23 -3.05
N SER A 59 19.67 -8.93 -1.81
CA SER A 59 18.91 -9.18 -0.58
C SER A 59 17.54 -8.47 -0.61
N LEU A 60 17.53 -7.22 -1.07
CA LEU A 60 16.29 -6.45 -1.21
C LEU A 60 15.32 -7.15 -2.17
N LEU A 61 15.77 -7.50 -3.37
CA LEU A 61 14.92 -8.13 -4.37
C LEU A 61 14.43 -9.51 -3.91
N ALA A 62 15.29 -10.30 -3.27
CA ALA A 62 14.89 -11.58 -2.71
C ALA A 62 13.75 -11.42 -1.67
N ALA A 63 13.90 -10.49 -0.74
CA ALA A 63 12.88 -10.23 0.28
C ALA A 63 11.58 -9.67 -0.30
N VAL A 64 11.66 -8.75 -1.25
CA VAL A 64 10.47 -8.17 -1.91
C VAL A 64 9.71 -9.25 -2.70
N MET A 65 10.42 -10.19 -3.34
CA MET A 65 9.78 -11.30 -4.04
C MET A 65 9.04 -12.26 -3.09
N VAL A 66 9.53 -12.45 -1.87
CA VAL A 66 8.79 -13.21 -0.84
C VAL A 66 7.48 -12.51 -0.50
N VAL A 67 7.51 -11.21 -0.25
CA VAL A 67 6.30 -10.42 0.04
C VAL A 67 5.34 -10.43 -1.15
N ALA A 68 5.84 -10.24 -2.38
CA ALA A 68 5.03 -10.26 -3.60
C ALA A 68 4.31 -11.61 -3.80
N LYS A 69 5.02 -12.72 -3.60
CA LYS A 69 4.43 -14.07 -3.65
C LYS A 69 3.35 -14.26 -2.58
N SER A 70 3.61 -13.82 -1.34
CA SER A 70 2.62 -13.88 -0.27
C SER A 70 1.35 -13.07 -0.58
N ILE A 71 1.48 -11.92 -1.24
CA ILE A 71 0.32 -11.15 -1.71
C ILE A 71 -0.40 -11.90 -2.84
N ALA A 72 0.35 -12.44 -3.80
CA ALA A 72 -0.21 -13.15 -4.95
C ALA A 72 -0.92 -14.48 -4.59
N ALA A 73 -0.61 -15.06 -3.44
CA ALA A 73 -1.28 -16.25 -2.92
C ALA A 73 -2.68 -15.97 -2.34
N ASN A 74 -3.11 -14.69 -2.28
CA ASN A 74 -4.45 -14.33 -1.81
C ASN A 74 -5.39 -14.04 -3.00
N SER A 75 -6.71 -14.04 -2.75
CA SER A 75 -7.71 -13.67 -3.76
C SER A 75 -7.39 -12.30 -4.37
N PRO A 76 -7.16 -12.20 -5.69
CA PRO A 76 -6.81 -10.94 -6.33
C PRO A 76 -7.93 -9.90 -6.23
N LEU A 77 -9.20 -10.32 -6.19
CA LEU A 77 -10.34 -9.42 -5.99
C LEU A 77 -10.30 -8.81 -4.57
N VAL A 78 -10.02 -9.62 -3.56
CA VAL A 78 -9.96 -9.16 -2.16
C VAL A 78 -8.75 -8.26 -1.95
N VAL A 79 -7.59 -8.58 -2.53
CA VAL A 79 -6.40 -7.71 -2.49
C VAL A 79 -6.68 -6.36 -3.14
N ALA A 80 -7.33 -6.35 -4.32
CA ALA A 80 -7.71 -5.12 -5.01
C ALA A 80 -8.70 -4.28 -4.19
N GLY A 81 -9.74 -4.91 -3.63
CA GLY A 81 -10.71 -4.24 -2.75
C GLY A 81 -10.07 -3.68 -1.48
N THR A 82 -9.18 -4.45 -0.85
CA THR A 82 -8.45 -3.98 0.33
C THR A 82 -7.59 -2.75 0.00
N LYS A 83 -6.89 -2.76 -1.12
CA LYS A 83 -6.10 -1.61 -1.58
C LYS A 83 -7.00 -0.39 -1.81
N GLU A 84 -8.15 -0.57 -2.42
CA GLU A 84 -9.14 0.49 -2.65
C GLU A 84 -9.62 1.09 -1.33
N MET A 85 -10.04 0.26 -0.37
CA MET A 85 -10.52 0.71 0.94
C MET A 85 -9.45 1.45 1.73
N LEU A 86 -8.21 0.96 1.75
CA LEU A 86 -7.10 1.62 2.41
C LEU A 86 -6.78 2.98 1.76
N THR A 87 -6.89 3.07 0.44
CA THR A 87 -6.67 4.32 -0.30
C THR A 87 -7.78 5.33 -0.02
N TYR A 88 -9.03 4.89 -0.05
CA TYR A 88 -10.20 5.71 0.25
C TYR A 88 -10.15 6.27 1.68
N GLY A 89 -9.85 5.41 2.67
CA GLY A 89 -9.78 5.78 4.08
C GLY A 89 -8.74 6.85 4.41
N ARG A 90 -7.76 7.10 3.53
CA ARG A 90 -6.77 8.18 3.75
C ARG A 90 -7.37 9.59 3.77
N ASN A 91 -8.50 9.79 3.10
CA ASN A 91 -9.11 11.10 2.88
C ASN A 91 -10.55 11.19 3.40
N HIS A 92 -11.07 10.12 4.02
CA HIS A 92 -12.44 10.00 4.50
C HIS A 92 -12.49 9.58 5.97
N GLY A 93 -13.62 9.85 6.64
CA GLY A 93 -13.86 9.42 8.00
C GLY A 93 -14.07 7.90 8.09
N VAL A 94 -14.01 7.38 9.32
CA VAL A 94 -14.20 5.94 9.56
C VAL A 94 -15.59 5.48 9.11
N ASP A 95 -16.63 6.25 9.40
CA ASP A 95 -18.00 5.91 9.03
C ASP A 95 -18.20 5.87 7.50
N ASP A 96 -17.59 6.82 6.78
CA ASP A 96 -17.60 6.82 5.31
C ASP A 96 -16.89 5.57 4.76
N GLY A 97 -15.73 5.23 5.33
CA GLY A 97 -14.97 4.04 4.98
C GLY A 97 -15.75 2.75 5.23
N LEU A 98 -16.45 2.64 6.36
CA LEU A 98 -17.30 1.49 6.68
C LEU A 98 -18.49 1.36 5.74
N ASN A 99 -19.15 2.45 5.40
CA ASN A 99 -20.25 2.47 4.43
C ASN A 99 -19.77 2.05 3.03
N TYR A 100 -18.59 2.52 2.61
CA TYR A 100 -18.00 2.13 1.34
C TYR A 100 -17.62 0.64 1.34
N THR A 101 -17.03 0.14 2.43
CA THR A 101 -16.70 -1.28 2.60
C THR A 101 -17.97 -2.15 2.51
N ALA A 102 -19.07 -1.75 3.17
CA ALA A 102 -20.32 -2.48 3.11
C ALA A 102 -20.89 -2.53 1.68
N THR A 103 -20.82 -1.42 0.94
CA THR A 103 -21.24 -1.32 -0.45
C THR A 103 -20.40 -2.23 -1.35
N TRP A 104 -19.07 -2.18 -1.19
CA TRP A 104 -18.14 -3.04 -1.93
C TRP A 104 -18.41 -4.52 -1.67
N GLN A 105 -18.50 -4.91 -0.39
CA GLN A 105 -18.78 -6.30 -0.01
C GLN A 105 -20.12 -6.79 -0.57
N GLY A 106 -21.16 -5.94 -0.57
CA GLY A 106 -22.45 -6.27 -1.15
C GLY A 106 -22.41 -6.63 -2.64
N GLY A 107 -21.49 -6.02 -3.40
CA GLY A 107 -21.35 -6.24 -4.84
C GLY A 107 -20.24 -7.22 -5.24
N MET A 108 -19.16 -7.30 -4.45
CA MET A 108 -17.93 -8.00 -4.84
C MET A 108 -17.65 -9.26 -4.01
N PHE A 109 -18.45 -9.57 -3.01
CA PHE A 109 -18.26 -10.77 -2.20
C PHE A 109 -18.47 -12.05 -3.02
N ARG A 110 -17.46 -12.91 -3.03
CA ARG A 110 -17.52 -14.21 -3.72
C ARG A 110 -17.45 -15.36 -2.72
N MET A 111 -18.52 -16.15 -2.64
CA MET A 111 -18.54 -17.38 -1.82
C MET A 111 -17.48 -18.39 -2.27
N ALA A 112 -17.15 -18.42 -3.56
CA ALA A 112 -16.11 -19.30 -4.11
C ALA A 112 -14.72 -18.96 -3.53
N ASP A 113 -14.37 -17.68 -3.46
CA ASP A 113 -13.09 -17.25 -2.90
C ASP A 113 -13.00 -17.55 -1.40
N LEU A 114 -14.10 -17.36 -0.66
CA LEU A 114 -14.16 -17.71 0.77
C LEU A 114 -14.01 -19.23 0.97
N GLY A 115 -14.72 -20.03 0.16
CA GLY A 115 -14.64 -21.49 0.21
C GLY A 115 -13.22 -21.99 -0.09
N GLU A 116 -12.59 -21.44 -1.13
CA GLU A 116 -11.20 -21.76 -1.48
C GLU A 116 -10.24 -21.37 -0.36
N ALA A 117 -10.38 -20.18 0.22
CA ALA A 117 -9.53 -19.74 1.33
C ALA A 117 -9.62 -20.71 2.53
N MET A 118 -10.82 -21.17 2.87
CA MET A 118 -11.04 -22.12 3.97
C MET A 118 -10.42 -23.50 3.65
N SER A 119 -10.59 -24.00 2.43
CA SER A 119 -10.03 -25.28 1.99
C SER A 119 -8.50 -25.22 1.97
N ALA A 120 -7.94 -24.18 1.37
CA ALA A 120 -6.49 -23.95 1.30
C ALA A 120 -5.86 -23.89 2.70
N ALA A 121 -6.50 -23.16 3.63
CA ALA A 121 -6.05 -23.10 5.02
C ALA A 121 -6.07 -24.47 5.73
N GLN A 122 -7.11 -25.25 5.54
CA GLN A 122 -7.26 -26.60 6.10
C GLN A 122 -6.20 -27.56 5.52
N GLU A 123 -5.94 -27.47 4.23
CA GLU A 123 -4.97 -28.28 3.50
C GLU A 123 -3.53 -27.78 3.60
N ARG A 124 -3.31 -26.61 4.20
CA ARG A 124 -2.00 -25.94 4.34
C ARG A 124 -1.29 -25.71 3.00
N ARG A 125 -2.04 -25.27 2.01
CA ARG A 125 -1.55 -24.90 0.68
C ARG A 125 -1.92 -23.44 0.35
N ASP A 126 -1.33 -22.94 -0.71
CA ASP A 126 -1.77 -21.66 -1.29
C ASP A 126 -3.17 -21.80 -1.90
N GLY A 127 -3.94 -20.70 -1.88
CA GLY A 127 -5.25 -20.67 -2.50
C GLY A 127 -5.14 -20.59 -4.03
N ASP A 128 -6.08 -21.20 -4.74
CA ASP A 128 -6.23 -21.12 -6.19
C ASP A 128 -7.46 -20.28 -6.53
N TYR A 129 -7.23 -19.03 -6.89
CA TYR A 129 -8.27 -18.05 -7.13
C TYR A 129 -8.37 -17.67 -8.60
N ALA A 130 -9.59 -17.40 -9.06
CA ALA A 130 -9.80 -16.84 -10.38
C ALA A 130 -9.08 -15.50 -10.54
N SER A 131 -8.41 -15.30 -11.66
CA SER A 131 -7.80 -14.02 -12.02
C SER A 131 -8.85 -12.93 -12.15
N LEU A 132 -8.45 -11.67 -11.91
CA LEU A 132 -9.29 -10.52 -12.27
C LEU A 132 -9.47 -10.50 -13.79
N GLU A 133 -10.73 -10.42 -14.24
CA GLU A 133 -11.00 -10.20 -15.65
C GLU A 133 -10.48 -8.82 -16.04
N THR A 134 -9.74 -8.77 -17.13
CA THR A 134 -9.35 -7.50 -17.73
C THR A 134 -10.62 -6.87 -18.30
N LEU A 135 -11.07 -5.77 -17.70
CA LEU A 135 -12.12 -4.97 -18.30
C LEU A 135 -11.53 -4.29 -19.53
N ASP A 136 -11.83 -4.82 -20.71
CA ASP A 136 -11.56 -4.14 -21.98
C ASP A 136 -12.49 -2.91 -22.07
N PHE A 137 -11.99 -1.77 -21.59
CA PHE A 137 -12.59 -0.48 -21.92
C PHE A 137 -12.32 -0.21 -23.41
N LYS A 138 -13.15 -0.72 -24.27
CA LYS A 138 -13.24 -0.22 -25.65
C LYS A 138 -13.81 1.21 -25.57
N MET A 139 -12.91 2.20 -25.65
CA MET A 139 -13.30 3.56 -25.96
C MET A 139 -13.67 3.71 -27.42
#